data_4f1b46f1a4efd81e976f5d7dfa64ba58
#
_entry.id   4f1b46f1a4efd81e976f5d7dfa64ba58
#
_cell.length_a   1.000
_cell.length_b   1.000
_cell.length_c   1.000
_cell.angle_alpha   90.00
_cell.angle_beta   90.00
_cell.angle_gamma   90.00
#
_symmetry.space_group_name_H-M   'P 1'
#
loop_
_entity.id
_entity.type
_entity.pdbx_description
1 polymer ?
#
loop_
_entity_poly.entity_id
_entity_poly.type
_entity_poly.pdbx_seq_one_letter_code
_entity_poly.pdbx_strand_id
1 'polypeptide(L)'
;MQYTKRLIPLVLAMLLAVSLFLLPSCKQPEAPTVEIKNLTWPVSVPLPTAEQFLAVLPKGCSVRLAEQYSISSLGTYSVPLILTDADGNEFSYTASLTLINDTTPPTINGMRDLVAYLGGSVSYYAGVTTADDCDAGVTLTVDTKNVNLKEVGVYDVTYRATDAAGNVTEIRRTLSVYEQEITEEMLYERIDPILENIVSDSMSTKQKLRAIYDYVYENISYVSTSDKSSWVRAAYNGIVEHRGDCFTYFALAKAMMERLGIENMDVERSHEVVAIVNERHYWSLVNIGTESEPKWYHFDSCHLNDISRPWGFLMTDEQLTLYSAQRANKDGITDYFYSYNTTLYPARATEVITAVYP
;
A
#
# COMPACT_ATOMS: atom_id res chain seq x y z
N MET A 1 -37.33 -43.74 94.55
CA MET A 1 -38.15 -43.04 95.57
C MET A 1 -38.58 -41.75 94.95
N GLN A 2 -39.81 -41.69 94.42
CA GLN A 2 -40.84 -40.78 94.94
C GLN A 2 -40.52 -39.31 94.70
N TYR A 3 -41.30 -38.44 94.17
CA TYR A 3 -42.73 -38.29 93.76
C TYR A 3 -42.84 -36.99 92.99
N THR A 4 -43.53 -37.05 91.87
CA THR A 4 -44.70 -36.28 91.40
C THR A 4 -44.86 -34.84 91.92
N LYS A 5 -45.11 -33.86 91.03
CA LYS A 5 -46.46 -33.29 90.81
C LYS A 5 -46.45 -32.21 89.71
N ARG A 6 -47.43 -32.39 88.86
CA ARG A 6 -48.08 -31.49 87.90
C ARG A 6 -48.38 -30.10 88.46
N LEU A 7 -48.40 -29.14 87.52
CA LEU A 7 -49.56 -28.24 87.32
C LEU A 7 -49.37 -27.35 86.08
N ILE A 8 -50.36 -27.46 85.18
CA ILE A 8 -50.76 -26.53 84.13
C ILE A 8 -51.74 -25.54 84.86
N PRO A 9 -52.11 -24.33 84.36
CA PRO A 9 -52.10 -23.69 83.06
C PRO A 9 -51.77 -22.16 83.08
N LEU A 10 -51.66 -21.52 81.98
CA LEU A 10 -52.58 -20.48 81.52
C LEU A 10 -52.10 -19.90 80.14
N VAL A 11 -52.99 -19.92 79.20
CA VAL A 11 -52.96 -19.31 77.89
C VAL A 11 -52.90 -17.79 78.01
N LEU A 12 -51.93 -17.15 77.40
CA LEU A 12 -52.08 -15.74 76.96
C LEU A 12 -51.57 -15.60 75.58
N ALA A 13 -52.50 -15.53 74.65
CA ALA A 13 -52.25 -15.24 73.26
C ALA A 13 -51.81 -13.78 73.09
N MET A 14 -50.55 -13.56 72.84
CA MET A 14 -50.05 -12.27 72.40
C MET A 14 -49.82 -12.31 70.89
N LEU A 15 -50.73 -11.68 70.11
CA LEU A 15 -50.59 -11.40 68.77
C LEU A 15 -49.38 -10.48 68.56
N LEU A 16 -48.22 -11.04 68.17
CA LEU A 16 -47.11 -10.27 67.59
C LEU A 16 -47.40 -10.12 66.12
N ALA A 17 -47.82 -8.93 65.74
CA ALA A 17 -47.79 -8.50 64.34
C ALA A 17 -46.33 -8.42 63.83
N VAL A 18 -45.87 -9.45 63.16
CA VAL A 18 -44.61 -9.40 62.43
C VAL A 18 -44.84 -8.54 61.27
N SER A 19 -44.51 -7.25 61.37
CA SER A 19 -44.35 -6.36 60.19
C SER A 19 -43.17 -6.92 59.36
N LEU A 20 -43.50 -7.62 58.29
CA LEU A 20 -42.55 -8.01 57.26
C LEU A 20 -42.06 -6.71 56.57
N PHE A 21 -40.98 -6.14 57.08
CA PHE A 21 -40.25 -5.16 56.30
C PHE A 21 -39.72 -5.89 55.07
N LEU A 22 -40.37 -5.70 53.91
CA LEU A 22 -39.80 -5.97 52.60
C LEU A 22 -38.58 -5.07 52.48
N LEU A 23 -37.41 -5.57 52.80
CA LEU A 23 -36.17 -4.96 52.41
C LEU A 23 -36.19 -4.89 50.88
N PRO A 24 -35.98 -3.73 50.30
CA PRO A 24 -35.85 -3.67 48.82
C PRO A 24 -34.71 -4.62 48.47
N SER A 25 -35.01 -5.58 47.61
CA SER A 25 -34.00 -6.44 47.00
C SER A 25 -33.06 -5.50 46.28
N CYS A 26 -31.89 -5.23 46.85
CA CYS A 26 -30.80 -4.62 46.12
C CYS A 26 -30.46 -5.55 44.97
N LYS A 27 -30.97 -5.28 43.77
CA LYS A 27 -30.43 -5.91 42.56
C LYS A 27 -28.95 -5.58 42.58
N GLN A 28 -28.10 -6.58 42.62
CA GLN A 28 -26.69 -6.37 42.35
C GLN A 28 -26.58 -5.72 40.96
N PRO A 29 -25.76 -4.68 40.82
CA PRO A 29 -25.53 -4.06 39.50
C PRO A 29 -25.03 -5.14 38.54
N GLU A 30 -25.61 -5.15 37.32
CA GLU A 30 -25.23 -6.09 36.29
C GLU A 30 -23.94 -5.61 35.64
N ALA A 31 -22.94 -6.49 35.53
CA ALA A 31 -21.65 -6.15 34.95
C ALA A 31 -21.80 -5.80 33.49
N PRO A 32 -21.23 -4.67 33.03
CA PRO A 32 -21.21 -4.32 31.62
C PRO A 32 -20.58 -5.43 30.76
N THR A 33 -21.22 -5.79 29.64
CA THR A 33 -20.64 -6.72 28.69
C THR A 33 -19.51 -6.01 27.94
N VAL A 34 -18.29 -6.51 28.11
CA VAL A 34 -17.09 -5.98 27.43
C VAL A 34 -16.34 -7.13 26.76
N GLU A 35 -15.78 -6.87 25.59
CA GLU A 35 -14.87 -7.78 24.91
C GLU A 35 -13.44 -7.46 25.36
N ILE A 36 -12.82 -8.42 26.06
CA ILE A 36 -11.44 -8.33 26.55
C ILE A 36 -10.49 -8.81 25.44
N LYS A 37 -9.49 -8.00 25.14
CA LYS A 37 -8.39 -8.34 24.24
C LYS A 37 -7.24 -8.93 25.06
N ASN A 38 -6.73 -10.06 24.60
CA ASN A 38 -5.42 -10.54 25.01
C ASN A 38 -4.38 -9.89 24.10
N LEU A 39 -3.35 -9.28 24.66
CA LEU A 39 -2.34 -8.55 23.91
C LEU A 39 -1.03 -9.34 23.86
N THR A 40 -0.43 -9.34 22.67
CA THR A 40 0.99 -9.67 22.50
C THR A 40 1.72 -8.34 22.32
N TRP A 41 2.77 -8.10 23.09
CA TRP A 41 3.38 -6.79 23.22
C TRP A 41 4.89 -6.87 23.26
N PRO A 42 5.61 -6.02 22.51
CA PRO A 42 7.06 -5.99 22.56
C PRO A 42 7.56 -5.47 23.92
N VAL A 43 8.58 -6.12 24.45
CA VAL A 43 9.20 -5.67 25.71
C VAL A 43 9.95 -4.34 25.55
N SER A 44 10.25 -3.95 24.32
CA SER A 44 10.96 -2.73 23.94
C SER A 44 10.13 -1.44 24.01
N VAL A 45 8.79 -1.56 24.05
CA VAL A 45 7.88 -0.41 24.12
C VAL A 45 7.22 -0.27 25.49
N PRO A 46 6.75 0.94 25.89
CA PRO A 46 6.03 1.12 27.13
C PRO A 46 4.83 0.17 27.25
N LEU A 47 4.60 -0.35 28.45
CA LEU A 47 3.49 -1.27 28.70
C LEU A 47 2.13 -0.66 28.32
N PRO A 48 1.16 -1.49 27.85
CA PRO A 48 -0.13 -0.98 27.40
C PRO A 48 -0.95 -0.38 28.52
N THR A 49 -1.79 0.61 28.20
CA THR A 49 -2.77 1.18 29.10
C THR A 49 -3.97 0.25 29.31
N ALA A 50 -4.79 0.50 30.33
CA ALA A 50 -5.95 -0.33 30.62
C ALA A 50 -6.96 -0.37 29.44
N GLU A 51 -7.13 0.76 28.74
CA GLU A 51 -8.07 0.90 27.63
C GLU A 51 -7.69 -0.01 26.43
N GLN A 52 -6.41 -0.24 26.21
CA GLN A 52 -5.93 -1.07 25.10
C GLN A 52 -6.34 -2.54 25.22
N PHE A 53 -6.64 -2.99 26.45
CA PHE A 53 -7.16 -4.33 26.69
C PHE A 53 -8.67 -4.49 26.40
N LEU A 54 -9.34 -3.46 25.95
CA LEU A 54 -10.76 -3.52 25.57
C LEU A 54 -10.92 -3.35 24.07
N ALA A 55 -11.85 -4.08 23.45
CA ALA A 55 -12.22 -3.85 22.06
C ALA A 55 -12.90 -2.48 21.90
N VAL A 56 -13.84 -2.18 22.81
CA VAL A 56 -14.54 -0.89 22.92
C VAL A 56 -14.79 -0.61 24.39
N LEU A 57 -14.49 0.61 24.83
CA LEU A 57 -14.89 1.07 26.15
C LEU A 57 -16.37 1.47 26.11
N PRO A 58 -17.27 0.86 26.93
CA PRO A 58 -18.69 1.22 26.95
C PRO A 58 -18.90 2.69 27.32
N LYS A 59 -19.93 3.31 26.72
CA LYS A 59 -20.24 4.72 26.94
C LYS A 59 -20.51 4.99 28.43
N GLY A 60 -19.85 6.00 28.99
CA GLY A 60 -19.98 6.39 30.39
C GLY A 60 -19.18 5.52 31.37
N CYS A 61 -18.45 4.53 30.88
CA CYS A 61 -17.54 3.73 31.73
C CYS A 61 -16.12 4.29 31.66
N SER A 62 -15.34 3.98 32.67
CA SER A 62 -13.89 4.13 32.72
C SER A 62 -13.23 2.79 33.08
N VAL A 63 -11.99 2.61 32.65
CA VAL A 63 -11.20 1.42 32.99
C VAL A 63 -9.85 1.81 33.57
N ARG A 64 -9.37 1.03 34.53
CA ARG A 64 -8.03 1.19 35.10
C ARG A 64 -7.40 -0.17 35.34
N LEU A 65 -6.11 -0.21 35.47
CA LEU A 65 -5.39 -1.36 35.99
C LEU A 65 -5.73 -1.49 37.49
N ALA A 66 -5.99 -2.71 37.97
CA ALA A 66 -6.25 -2.94 39.40
C ALA A 66 -5.01 -2.64 40.23
N GLU A 67 -3.82 -2.90 39.67
CA GLU A 67 -2.52 -2.65 40.26
C GLU A 67 -1.57 -2.06 39.22
N GLN A 68 -0.63 -1.21 39.66
CA GLN A 68 0.48 -0.83 38.81
C GLN A 68 1.44 -2.00 38.68
N TYR A 69 1.76 -2.39 37.46
CA TYR A 69 2.74 -3.43 37.22
C TYR A 69 3.96 -2.89 36.47
N SER A 70 5.12 -3.40 36.85
CA SER A 70 6.38 -3.20 36.15
C SER A 70 6.90 -4.56 35.75
N ILE A 71 6.67 -4.91 34.45
CA ILE A 71 7.06 -6.19 33.89
C ILE A 71 8.08 -5.89 32.78
N SER A 72 9.22 -6.52 32.82
CA SER A 72 10.30 -6.34 31.83
C SER A 72 10.86 -7.66 31.32
N SER A 73 10.28 -8.78 31.73
CA SER A 73 10.72 -10.12 31.30
C SER A 73 9.75 -10.73 30.31
N LEU A 74 10.27 -11.52 29.38
CA LEU A 74 9.44 -12.27 28.43
C LEU A 74 8.53 -13.24 29.18
N GLY A 75 7.31 -13.42 28.68
CA GLY A 75 6.33 -14.34 29.26
C GLY A 75 4.92 -13.83 29.16
N THR A 76 3.98 -14.66 29.64
CA THR A 76 2.56 -14.31 29.67
C THR A 76 2.12 -13.98 31.09
N TYR A 77 1.45 -12.84 31.23
CA TYR A 77 1.05 -12.26 32.49
C TYR A 77 -0.45 -12.05 32.53
N SER A 78 -1.05 -12.29 33.69
CA SER A 78 -2.45 -11.95 33.99
C SER A 78 -2.53 -10.48 34.36
N VAL A 79 -3.40 -9.72 33.70
CA VAL A 79 -3.59 -8.30 33.93
C VAL A 79 -4.99 -8.05 34.47
N PRO A 80 -5.13 -7.78 35.77
CA PRO A 80 -6.42 -7.46 36.35
C PRO A 80 -6.84 -6.03 36.01
N LEU A 81 -8.07 -5.89 35.53
CA LEU A 81 -8.68 -4.63 35.14
C LEU A 81 -9.89 -4.33 36.02
N ILE A 82 -10.11 -3.07 36.35
CA ILE A 82 -11.32 -2.59 37.00
C ILE A 82 -12.03 -1.63 36.04
N LEU A 83 -13.26 -2.00 35.68
CA LEU A 83 -14.18 -1.17 34.93
C LEU A 83 -15.14 -0.50 35.90
N THR A 84 -15.30 0.80 35.83
CA THR A 84 -16.27 1.58 36.59
C THR A 84 -17.37 2.06 35.63
N ASP A 85 -18.63 1.74 35.97
CA ASP A 85 -19.78 2.18 35.16
C ASP A 85 -20.18 3.64 35.46
N ALA A 86 -21.21 4.14 34.77
CA ALA A 86 -21.71 5.51 34.95
C ALA A 86 -22.28 5.80 36.36
N ASP A 87 -22.68 4.75 37.08
CA ASP A 87 -23.24 4.83 38.42
C ASP A 87 -22.18 4.69 39.52
N GLY A 88 -20.90 4.46 39.10
CA GLY A 88 -19.76 4.30 40.01
C GLY A 88 -19.57 2.87 40.52
N ASN A 89 -20.27 1.88 39.96
CA ASN A 89 -20.05 0.48 40.34
C ASN A 89 -18.78 -0.06 39.69
N GLU A 90 -17.97 -0.81 40.43
CA GLU A 90 -16.74 -1.41 39.96
C GLU A 90 -16.90 -2.90 39.61
N PHE A 91 -16.38 -3.30 38.46
CA PHE A 91 -16.41 -4.67 37.99
C PHE A 91 -14.99 -5.13 37.62
N SER A 92 -14.63 -6.32 38.08
CA SER A 92 -13.30 -6.89 37.81
C SER A 92 -13.30 -7.76 36.60
N TYR A 93 -12.31 -7.53 35.74
CA TYR A 93 -12.02 -8.33 34.53
C TYR A 93 -10.56 -8.76 34.55
N THR A 94 -10.22 -9.73 33.74
CA THR A 94 -8.84 -10.19 33.59
C THR A 94 -8.50 -10.32 32.11
N ALA A 95 -7.44 -9.65 31.71
CA ALA A 95 -6.83 -9.80 30.41
C ALA A 95 -5.52 -10.60 30.50
N SER A 96 -4.97 -10.97 29.36
CA SER A 96 -3.65 -11.59 29.24
C SER A 96 -2.72 -10.67 28.45
N LEU A 97 -1.50 -10.48 28.95
CA LEU A 97 -0.42 -9.76 28.29
C LEU A 97 0.75 -10.73 28.06
N THR A 98 1.09 -10.98 26.80
CA THR A 98 2.27 -11.77 26.46
C THR A 98 3.38 -10.83 25.98
N LEU A 99 4.46 -10.72 26.75
CA LEU A 99 5.64 -9.96 26.36
C LEU A 99 6.56 -10.80 25.51
N ILE A 100 6.91 -10.27 24.34
CA ILE A 100 7.80 -10.91 23.36
C ILE A 100 8.99 -10.00 23.03
N ASN A 101 10.06 -10.61 22.47
CA ASN A 101 11.04 -9.84 21.73
C ASN A 101 10.48 -9.58 20.33
N ASP A 102 10.49 -8.33 19.96
CA ASP A 102 10.28 -7.98 18.57
C ASP A 102 11.56 -8.22 17.76
N THR A 103 11.44 -8.98 16.68
CA THR A 103 12.54 -9.29 15.74
C THR A 103 12.18 -8.96 14.30
N THR A 104 11.02 -8.35 14.08
CA THR A 104 10.52 -7.98 12.75
C THR A 104 10.99 -6.57 12.41
N PRO A 105 11.76 -6.38 11.33
CA PRO A 105 12.14 -5.03 10.92
C PRO A 105 10.95 -4.23 10.40
N PRO A 106 10.89 -2.92 10.66
CA PRO A 106 9.85 -2.06 10.16
C PRO A 106 9.85 -1.96 8.63
N THR A 107 8.71 -1.66 8.04
CA THR A 107 8.57 -1.40 6.61
C THR A 107 8.66 0.09 6.30
N ILE A 108 9.18 0.42 5.10
CA ILE A 108 9.19 1.79 4.57
C ILE A 108 8.40 1.76 3.25
N ASN A 109 7.39 2.62 3.12
CA ASN A 109 6.51 2.69 1.96
C ASN A 109 6.57 4.08 1.29
N GLY A 110 6.15 4.16 0.02
CA GLY A 110 6.03 5.42 -0.72
C GLY A 110 7.34 6.04 -1.20
N MET A 111 8.45 5.33 -1.07
CA MET A 111 9.74 5.81 -1.60
C MET A 111 9.78 5.74 -3.11
N ARG A 112 10.38 6.75 -3.70
CA ARG A 112 10.61 6.86 -5.15
C ARG A 112 12.00 7.42 -5.41
N ASP A 113 12.47 7.29 -6.63
CA ASP A 113 13.61 8.06 -7.09
C ASP A 113 13.23 9.54 -7.15
N LEU A 114 14.18 10.39 -6.83
CA LEU A 114 13.98 11.82 -6.64
C LEU A 114 14.64 12.60 -7.78
N VAL A 115 14.13 13.79 -8.04
CA VAL A 115 14.68 14.72 -9.01
C VAL A 115 14.84 16.08 -8.35
N ALA A 116 15.94 16.75 -8.70
CA ALA A 116 16.19 18.15 -8.43
C ALA A 116 16.79 18.82 -9.67
N TYR A 117 16.77 20.13 -9.65
CA TYR A 117 17.48 20.95 -10.62
C TYR A 117 18.59 21.73 -9.89
N LEU A 118 19.62 22.13 -10.62
CA LEU A 118 20.76 22.85 -10.03
C LEU A 118 20.32 24.01 -9.13
N GLY A 119 20.76 23.98 -7.87
CA GLY A 119 20.41 24.99 -6.86
C GLY A 119 18.98 24.89 -6.31
N GLY A 120 18.22 23.89 -6.71
CA GLY A 120 16.87 23.63 -6.21
C GLY A 120 16.85 22.98 -4.81
N SER A 121 15.67 22.52 -4.41
CA SER A 121 15.44 21.83 -3.12
C SER A 121 14.74 20.51 -3.33
N VAL A 122 14.89 19.59 -2.39
CA VAL A 122 14.29 18.25 -2.41
C VAL A 122 13.52 17.96 -1.14
N SER A 123 12.32 17.43 -1.25
CA SER A 123 11.56 16.91 -0.12
C SER A 123 11.73 15.38 -0.04
N TYR A 124 12.66 14.94 0.81
CA TYR A 124 12.99 13.53 0.97
C TYR A 124 11.90 12.70 1.63
N TYR A 125 11.05 13.32 2.45
CA TYR A 125 10.02 12.65 3.25
C TYR A 125 8.63 12.68 2.61
N ALA A 126 8.44 13.35 1.48
CA ALA A 126 7.13 13.51 0.86
C ALA A 126 6.56 12.16 0.40
N GLY A 127 5.43 11.77 1.00
CA GLY A 127 4.74 10.51 0.70
C GLY A 127 5.40 9.26 1.28
N VAL A 128 6.50 9.39 2.04
CA VAL A 128 7.16 8.26 2.70
C VAL A 128 6.48 7.99 4.05
N THR A 129 6.12 6.75 4.29
CA THR A 129 5.51 6.28 5.54
C THR A 129 6.24 5.04 6.05
N THR A 130 6.16 4.81 7.35
CA THR A 130 6.69 3.61 7.98
C THR A 130 5.57 2.86 8.67
N ALA A 131 5.69 1.54 8.77
CA ALA A 131 4.79 0.69 9.54
C ALA A 131 5.59 -0.46 10.15
N ASP A 132 5.11 -0.93 11.28
CA ASP A 132 5.63 -2.08 11.99
C ASP A 132 4.48 -2.89 12.56
N ASP A 133 4.66 -4.19 12.77
CA ASP A 133 3.63 -5.10 13.27
C ASP A 133 3.44 -5.00 14.80
N CYS A 134 4.47 -4.50 15.49
CA CYS A 134 4.50 -4.39 16.93
C CYS A 134 4.54 -2.94 17.44
N ASP A 135 5.06 -2.00 16.65
CA ASP A 135 5.42 -0.66 17.06
C ASP A 135 4.71 0.45 16.27
N ALA A 136 4.12 1.42 17.00
CA ALA A 136 3.65 2.67 16.41
C ALA A 136 4.76 3.73 16.29
N GLY A 137 5.91 3.51 16.90
CA GLY A 137 7.00 4.49 17.11
C GLY A 137 8.24 4.25 16.25
N VAL A 138 8.07 3.97 14.94
CA VAL A 138 9.20 3.78 14.03
C VAL A 138 9.91 5.09 13.74
N THR A 139 11.23 5.13 13.94
CA THR A 139 12.07 6.27 13.60
C THR A 139 12.57 6.16 12.16
N LEU A 140 12.19 7.13 11.31
CA LEU A 140 12.67 7.23 9.93
C LEU A 140 13.76 8.29 9.82
N THR A 141 14.90 7.93 9.23
CA THR A 141 16.00 8.84 8.89
C THR A 141 16.35 8.69 7.40
N VAL A 142 16.91 9.76 6.82
CA VAL A 142 17.37 9.78 5.43
C VAL A 142 18.82 10.26 5.40
N ASP A 143 19.71 9.41 4.89
CA ASP A 143 21.11 9.78 4.66
C ASP A 143 21.27 10.39 3.27
N THR A 144 21.68 11.66 3.25
CA THR A 144 21.87 12.49 2.05
C THR A 144 23.28 13.09 2.00
N LYS A 145 24.24 12.55 2.77
CA LYS A 145 25.58 13.13 2.93
C LYS A 145 26.35 13.31 1.63
N ASN A 146 26.08 12.42 0.65
CA ASN A 146 26.76 12.45 -0.65
C ASN A 146 25.99 13.26 -1.70
N VAL A 147 24.84 13.86 -1.36
CA VAL A 147 24.04 14.65 -2.30
C VAL A 147 24.64 16.04 -2.48
N ASN A 148 24.90 16.41 -3.74
CA ASN A 148 25.32 17.75 -4.13
C ASN A 148 24.34 18.38 -5.10
N LEU A 149 23.42 19.22 -4.60
CA LEU A 149 22.43 19.92 -5.43
C LEU A 149 23.02 21.05 -6.31
N LYS A 150 24.34 21.30 -6.23
CA LYS A 150 25.03 22.30 -7.05
C LYS A 150 25.78 21.69 -8.23
N GLU A 151 25.65 20.41 -8.44
CA GLU A 151 26.34 19.68 -9.50
C GLU A 151 25.38 18.68 -10.13
N VAL A 152 25.33 18.65 -11.47
CA VAL A 152 24.55 17.66 -12.23
C VAL A 152 25.09 16.26 -11.96
N GLY A 153 24.22 15.31 -11.64
CA GLY A 153 24.66 13.96 -11.34
C GLY A 153 23.55 13.12 -10.73
N VAL A 154 23.88 11.87 -10.44
CA VAL A 154 23.01 10.92 -9.76
C VAL A 154 23.63 10.59 -8.40
N TYR A 155 22.86 10.75 -7.35
CA TYR A 155 23.30 10.61 -5.97
C TYR A 155 22.48 9.54 -5.25
N ASP A 156 23.13 8.75 -4.40
CA ASP A 156 22.44 7.79 -3.53
C ASP A 156 21.77 8.50 -2.36
N VAL A 157 20.54 8.11 -2.08
CA VAL A 157 19.75 8.49 -0.92
C VAL A 157 19.34 7.23 -0.18
N THR A 158 19.73 7.11 1.10
CA THR A 158 19.41 5.92 1.90
C THR A 158 18.36 6.26 2.96
N TYR A 159 17.22 5.60 2.87
CA TYR A 159 16.17 5.62 3.88
C TYR A 159 16.44 4.52 4.89
N ARG A 160 16.38 4.87 6.17
CA ARG A 160 16.58 3.93 7.27
C ARG A 160 15.43 4.08 8.28
N ALA A 161 14.68 3.02 8.48
CA ALA A 161 13.67 2.89 9.52
C ALA A 161 14.21 2.03 10.66
N THR A 162 13.98 2.45 11.89
CA THR A 162 14.37 1.72 13.10
C THR A 162 13.19 1.72 14.05
N ASP A 163 12.80 0.54 14.52
CA ASP A 163 11.77 0.35 15.55
C ASP A 163 12.34 0.54 16.98
N ALA A 164 11.51 0.38 17.99
CA ALA A 164 11.91 0.49 19.39
C ALA A 164 12.74 -0.71 19.88
N ALA A 165 12.66 -1.86 19.22
CA ALA A 165 13.46 -3.04 19.50
C ALA A 165 14.87 -2.95 18.90
N GLY A 166 15.10 -2.01 17.98
CA GLY A 166 16.37 -1.81 17.29
C GLY A 166 16.48 -2.58 15.97
N ASN A 167 15.39 -3.20 15.46
CA ASN A 167 15.40 -3.79 14.14
C ASN A 167 15.41 -2.69 13.08
N VAL A 168 16.04 -2.96 11.94
CA VAL A 168 16.36 -1.92 10.95
C VAL A 168 16.00 -2.37 9.55
N THR A 169 15.36 -1.48 8.81
CA THR A 169 15.21 -1.58 7.35
C THR A 169 15.94 -0.44 6.68
N GLU A 170 16.77 -0.76 5.69
CA GLU A 170 17.43 0.22 4.84
C GLU A 170 17.06 0.03 3.39
N ILE A 171 16.66 1.12 2.72
CA ILE A 171 16.33 1.12 1.29
C ILE A 171 17.03 2.29 0.61
N ARG A 172 17.74 1.98 -0.48
CA ARG A 172 18.40 2.98 -1.31
C ARG A 172 17.49 3.43 -2.45
N ARG A 173 17.57 4.70 -2.76
CA ARG A 173 16.96 5.36 -3.92
C ARG A 173 17.98 6.29 -4.53
N THR A 174 17.71 6.75 -5.74
CA THR A 174 18.54 7.73 -6.41
C THR A 174 17.90 9.11 -6.38
N LEU A 175 18.75 10.12 -6.35
CA LEU A 175 18.40 11.52 -6.62
C LEU A 175 19.17 11.97 -7.86
N SER A 176 18.46 12.30 -8.92
CA SER A 176 19.02 12.85 -10.14
C SER A 176 18.95 14.38 -10.11
N VAL A 177 20.10 15.05 -10.22
CA VAL A 177 20.19 16.50 -10.35
C VAL A 177 20.43 16.86 -11.79
N TYR A 178 19.54 17.66 -12.37
CA TYR A 178 19.59 18.09 -13.77
C TYR A 178 19.85 19.59 -13.90
N GLU A 179 20.32 20.00 -15.07
CA GLU A 179 20.55 21.42 -15.37
C GLU A 179 19.24 22.21 -15.42
N GLN A 180 18.23 21.63 -16.10
CA GLN A 180 16.92 22.26 -16.28
C GLN A 180 15.79 21.24 -16.30
N GLU A 181 14.58 21.70 -16.06
CA GLU A 181 13.36 20.93 -16.26
C GLU A 181 13.10 20.74 -17.78
N ILE A 182 12.70 19.52 -18.16
CA ILE A 182 12.19 19.27 -19.51
C ILE A 182 10.66 19.41 -19.45
N THR A 183 10.13 20.34 -20.21
CA THR A 183 8.68 20.60 -20.31
C THR A 183 8.06 19.79 -21.43
N GLU A 184 6.72 19.64 -21.41
CA GLU A 184 5.97 19.01 -22.51
C GLU A 184 6.17 19.77 -23.82
N GLU A 185 6.29 21.11 -23.78
CA GLU A 185 6.54 21.93 -24.96
C GLU A 185 7.87 21.54 -25.62
N MET A 186 8.95 21.45 -24.83
CA MET A 186 10.27 21.01 -25.32
C MET A 186 10.22 19.58 -25.90
N LEU A 187 9.41 18.70 -25.30
CA LEU A 187 9.21 17.35 -25.79
C LEU A 187 8.46 17.37 -27.13
N TYR A 188 7.37 18.13 -27.24
CA TYR A 188 6.56 18.19 -28.45
C TYR A 188 7.29 18.86 -29.62
N GLU A 189 8.16 19.84 -29.39
CA GLU A 189 9.06 20.36 -30.41
C GLU A 189 9.94 19.27 -31.07
N ARG A 190 10.24 18.19 -30.32
CA ARG A 190 10.98 17.03 -30.85
C ARG A 190 10.08 16.00 -31.50
N ILE A 191 8.86 15.84 -31.02
CA ILE A 191 7.90 14.84 -31.47
C ILE A 191 7.23 15.27 -32.79
N ASP A 192 6.88 16.54 -32.97
CA ASP A 192 6.15 17.03 -34.12
C ASP A 192 6.81 16.68 -35.43
N PRO A 193 8.11 16.92 -35.68
CA PRO A 193 8.77 16.53 -36.93
C PRO A 193 8.79 15.01 -37.17
N ILE A 194 8.80 14.22 -36.08
CA ILE A 194 8.74 12.76 -36.19
C ILE A 194 7.34 12.35 -36.68
N LEU A 195 6.29 12.88 -36.02
CA LEU A 195 4.91 12.57 -36.37
C LEU A 195 4.58 13.01 -37.81
N GLU A 196 5.05 14.17 -38.27
CA GLU A 196 4.89 14.64 -39.66
C GLU A 196 5.45 13.65 -40.69
N ASN A 197 6.51 12.90 -40.32
CA ASN A 197 7.12 11.91 -41.20
C ASN A 197 6.45 10.55 -41.17
N ILE A 198 5.83 10.14 -40.04
CA ILE A 198 5.33 8.77 -39.87
C ILE A 198 3.80 8.66 -39.95
N VAL A 199 3.04 9.77 -39.81
CA VAL A 199 1.58 9.75 -39.86
C VAL A 199 1.06 10.76 -40.88
N SER A 200 -0.16 10.50 -41.40
CA SER A 200 -0.90 11.44 -42.24
C SER A 200 -2.35 11.54 -41.80
N ASP A 201 -3.05 12.60 -42.20
CA ASP A 201 -4.47 12.81 -41.87
C ASP A 201 -5.39 11.71 -42.41
N SER A 202 -4.98 11.04 -43.51
CA SER A 202 -5.75 9.94 -44.09
C SER A 202 -5.67 8.63 -43.32
N MET A 203 -4.73 8.51 -42.37
CA MET A 203 -4.54 7.29 -41.58
C MET A 203 -5.65 7.14 -40.52
N SER A 204 -6.17 5.93 -40.43
CA SER A 204 -7.02 5.52 -39.29
C SER A 204 -6.24 5.51 -37.98
N THR A 205 -6.95 5.56 -36.85
CA THR A 205 -6.32 5.47 -35.52
C THR A 205 -5.42 4.23 -35.38
N LYS A 206 -5.83 3.08 -35.92
CA LYS A 206 -5.01 1.85 -35.92
C LYS A 206 -3.71 2.01 -36.71
N GLN A 207 -3.76 2.69 -37.86
CA GLN A 207 -2.56 2.94 -38.69
C GLN A 207 -1.62 3.92 -38.01
N LYS A 208 -2.15 4.98 -37.40
CA LYS A 208 -1.36 5.93 -36.58
C LYS A 208 -0.67 5.23 -35.43
N LEU A 209 -1.41 4.42 -34.66
CA LEU A 209 -0.87 3.61 -33.56
C LEU A 209 0.21 2.64 -34.06
N ARG A 210 0.02 2.06 -35.26
CA ARG A 210 1.03 1.18 -35.84
C ARG A 210 2.31 1.92 -36.17
N ALA A 211 2.21 3.10 -36.77
CA ALA A 211 3.37 3.93 -37.10
C ALA A 211 4.13 4.36 -35.82
N ILE A 212 3.41 4.71 -34.75
CA ILE A 212 4.01 4.99 -33.41
C ILE A 212 4.74 3.76 -32.88
N TYR A 213 4.08 2.59 -32.92
CA TYR A 213 4.66 1.34 -32.43
C TYR A 213 5.99 1.03 -33.15
N ASP A 214 5.98 1.08 -34.48
CA ASP A 214 7.15 0.77 -35.27
C ASP A 214 8.26 1.78 -35.03
N TYR A 215 7.94 3.08 -34.98
CA TYR A 215 8.93 4.11 -34.69
C TYR A 215 9.62 3.89 -33.37
N VAL A 216 8.84 3.74 -32.27
CA VAL A 216 9.40 3.57 -30.93
C VAL A 216 10.22 2.30 -30.83
N TYR A 217 9.70 1.20 -31.38
CA TYR A 217 10.40 -0.08 -31.43
C TYR A 217 11.73 -0.02 -32.18
N GLU A 218 11.79 0.69 -33.31
CA GLU A 218 12.98 0.74 -34.17
C GLU A 218 14.02 1.75 -33.72
N ASN A 219 13.61 2.81 -33.04
CA ASN A 219 14.49 3.93 -32.72
C ASN A 219 15.00 3.94 -31.28
N ILE A 220 14.49 3.09 -30.40
CA ILE A 220 14.94 2.98 -29.02
C ILE A 220 15.64 1.63 -28.81
N SER A 221 16.88 1.66 -28.34
CA SER A 221 17.62 0.48 -27.91
C SER A 221 17.34 0.19 -26.44
N TYR A 222 17.05 -1.07 -26.10
CA TYR A 222 16.75 -1.43 -24.72
C TYR A 222 18.01 -1.39 -23.83
N VAL A 223 17.87 -0.73 -22.67
CA VAL A 223 18.81 -0.77 -21.56
C VAL A 223 18.06 -1.13 -20.27
N SER A 224 18.76 -1.64 -19.26
CA SER A 224 18.09 -2.14 -18.04
C SER A 224 17.65 -1.07 -17.05
N THR A 225 18.03 0.19 -17.27
CA THR A 225 17.75 1.28 -16.32
C THR A 225 17.40 2.57 -17.06
N SER A 226 16.43 3.30 -16.56
CA SER A 226 16.12 4.68 -16.94
C SER A 226 15.60 5.46 -15.71
N ASP A 227 15.61 6.79 -15.83
CA ASP A 227 14.96 7.68 -14.87
C ASP A 227 13.43 7.59 -15.02
N LYS A 228 12.75 7.14 -13.96
CA LYS A 228 11.28 6.98 -13.92
C LYS A 228 10.58 8.11 -13.17
N SER A 229 11.28 9.21 -12.89
CA SER A 229 10.75 10.33 -12.12
C SER A 229 9.79 11.23 -12.93
N SER A 230 9.93 11.25 -14.26
CA SER A 230 9.10 12.02 -15.16
C SER A 230 8.97 11.31 -16.51
N TRP A 231 7.74 11.07 -16.96
CA TRP A 231 7.48 10.50 -18.28
C TRP A 231 7.88 11.46 -19.42
N VAL A 232 7.71 12.79 -19.20
CA VAL A 232 8.13 13.82 -20.16
C VAL A 232 9.63 13.74 -20.41
N ARG A 233 10.43 13.68 -19.35
CA ARG A 233 11.88 13.54 -19.42
C ARG A 233 12.28 12.20 -20.04
N ALA A 234 11.65 11.11 -19.66
CA ALA A 234 11.95 9.79 -20.20
C ALA A 234 11.70 9.73 -21.71
N ALA A 235 10.57 10.31 -22.18
CA ALA A 235 10.27 10.42 -23.59
C ALA A 235 11.29 11.31 -24.34
N TYR A 236 11.62 12.48 -23.78
CA TYR A 236 12.61 13.39 -24.36
C TYR A 236 13.99 12.73 -24.48
N ASN A 237 14.47 12.11 -23.40
CA ASN A 237 15.75 11.41 -23.41
C ASN A 237 15.74 10.22 -24.38
N GLY A 238 14.60 9.50 -24.49
CA GLY A 238 14.44 8.45 -25.49
C GLY A 238 14.69 8.93 -26.91
N ILE A 239 14.17 10.11 -27.26
CA ILE A 239 14.43 10.71 -28.60
C ILE A 239 15.89 11.14 -28.76
N VAL A 240 16.49 11.73 -27.70
CA VAL A 240 17.84 12.29 -27.77
C VAL A 240 18.93 11.22 -27.72
N GLU A 241 18.75 10.23 -26.86
CA GLU A 241 19.74 9.19 -26.57
C GLU A 241 19.53 7.90 -27.38
N HIS A 242 18.36 7.71 -27.98
CA HIS A 242 17.95 6.49 -28.71
C HIS A 242 18.06 5.21 -27.87
N ARG A 243 17.85 5.32 -26.57
CA ARG A 243 17.91 4.19 -25.63
C ARG A 243 17.05 4.43 -24.40
N GLY A 244 16.60 3.36 -23.77
CA GLY A 244 15.83 3.40 -22.54
C GLY A 244 15.32 2.02 -22.13
N ASP A 245 14.66 1.95 -20.98
CA ASP A 245 13.98 0.73 -20.54
C ASP A 245 12.47 0.79 -20.87
N CYS A 246 11.69 -0.15 -20.35
CA CYS A 246 10.25 -0.21 -20.61
C CYS A 246 9.51 1.12 -20.33
N PHE A 247 9.98 1.91 -19.36
CA PHE A 247 9.38 3.21 -19.06
C PHE A 247 9.62 4.24 -20.15
N THR A 248 10.80 4.25 -20.79
CA THR A 248 11.10 5.12 -21.93
C THR A 248 10.24 4.77 -23.15
N TYR A 249 10.09 3.47 -23.46
CA TYR A 249 9.22 3.01 -24.55
C TYR A 249 7.77 3.43 -24.33
N PHE A 250 7.25 3.17 -23.13
CA PHE A 250 5.92 3.61 -22.72
C PHE A 250 5.76 5.13 -22.84
N ALA A 251 6.68 5.89 -22.26
CA ALA A 251 6.60 7.35 -22.19
C ALA A 251 6.63 8.01 -23.56
N LEU A 252 7.49 7.52 -24.47
CA LEU A 252 7.56 8.06 -25.84
C LEU A 252 6.31 7.73 -26.65
N ALA A 253 5.82 6.49 -26.56
CA ALA A 253 4.57 6.11 -27.22
C ALA A 253 3.37 6.92 -26.69
N LYS A 254 3.27 7.11 -25.37
CA LYS A 254 2.27 7.96 -24.71
C LYS A 254 2.32 9.39 -25.25
N ALA A 255 3.50 10.01 -25.26
CA ALA A 255 3.66 11.39 -25.75
C ALA A 255 3.19 11.55 -27.20
N MET A 256 3.51 10.59 -28.08
CA MET A 256 3.07 10.61 -29.46
C MET A 256 1.55 10.41 -29.60
N MET A 257 0.97 9.53 -28.81
CA MET A 257 -0.49 9.33 -28.78
C MET A 257 -1.24 10.57 -28.28
N GLU A 258 -0.78 11.18 -27.19
CA GLU A 258 -1.37 12.41 -26.66
C GLU A 258 -1.28 13.56 -27.67
N ARG A 259 -0.14 13.71 -28.34
CA ARG A 259 0.05 14.73 -29.38
C ARG A 259 -0.89 14.57 -30.57
N LEU A 260 -1.30 13.34 -30.87
CA LEU A 260 -2.27 13.03 -31.94
C LEU A 260 -3.73 12.99 -31.42
N GLY A 261 -3.99 13.27 -30.16
CA GLY A 261 -5.31 13.19 -29.57
C GLY A 261 -5.86 11.77 -29.46
N ILE A 262 -5.00 10.75 -29.43
CA ILE A 262 -5.40 9.36 -29.24
C ILE A 262 -5.55 9.09 -27.74
N GLU A 263 -6.77 8.73 -27.36
CA GLU A 263 -7.10 8.46 -25.96
C GLU A 263 -6.31 7.24 -25.45
N ASN A 264 -5.58 7.44 -24.35
CA ASN A 264 -4.74 6.40 -23.75
C ASN A 264 -4.73 6.51 -22.23
N MET A 265 -4.37 5.42 -21.54
CA MET A 265 -4.24 5.33 -20.09
C MET A 265 -2.95 4.61 -19.73
N ASP A 266 -2.29 5.10 -18.69
CA ASP A 266 -1.07 4.50 -18.16
C ASP A 266 -1.39 3.21 -17.42
N VAL A 267 -0.65 2.14 -17.67
CA VAL A 267 -0.73 0.89 -16.94
C VAL A 267 0.64 0.55 -16.36
N GLU A 268 0.66 0.27 -15.09
CA GLU A 268 1.84 -0.23 -14.39
C GLU A 268 1.56 -1.65 -13.87
N ARG A 269 2.57 -2.50 -13.92
CA ARG A 269 2.50 -3.84 -13.32
C ARG A 269 2.14 -3.73 -11.85
N SER A 270 1.11 -4.48 -11.42
CA SER A 270 0.69 -4.52 -10.03
C SER A 270 1.53 -5.50 -9.22
N HIS A 271 2.06 -5.03 -8.11
CA HIS A 271 2.77 -5.85 -7.13
C HIS A 271 1.83 -6.54 -6.13
N GLU A 272 0.55 -6.16 -6.10
CA GLU A 272 -0.47 -6.77 -5.24
C GLU A 272 -0.85 -8.19 -5.68
N VAL A 273 -0.73 -8.46 -6.99
CA VAL A 273 -1.08 -9.77 -7.57
C VAL A 273 0.07 -10.77 -7.47
N VAL A 274 1.31 -10.27 -7.49
CA VAL A 274 2.53 -11.08 -7.38
C VAL A 274 3.55 -10.33 -6.53
N ALA A 275 4.01 -10.95 -5.45
CA ALA A 275 4.97 -10.39 -4.51
C ALA A 275 6.40 -10.26 -5.10
N ILE A 276 6.52 -9.61 -6.26
CA ILE A 276 7.81 -9.35 -6.91
C ILE A 276 8.16 -7.88 -6.66
N VAL A 277 8.93 -7.66 -5.64
CA VAL A 277 9.47 -6.35 -5.30
C VAL A 277 10.55 -6.00 -6.33
N ASN A 278 10.41 -4.88 -7.05
CA ASN A 278 11.38 -4.23 -7.94
C ASN A 278 11.35 -4.54 -9.45
N GLU A 279 10.47 -5.38 -9.95
CA GLU A 279 10.34 -5.58 -11.40
C GLU A 279 9.16 -4.78 -11.97
N ARG A 280 9.31 -3.47 -12.11
CA ARG A 280 8.29 -2.61 -12.72
C ARG A 280 8.24 -2.82 -14.23
N HIS A 281 7.05 -2.80 -14.79
CA HIS A 281 6.82 -2.75 -16.23
C HIS A 281 5.69 -1.76 -16.52
N TYR A 282 5.81 -1.01 -17.61
CA TYR A 282 4.89 0.06 -17.98
C TYR A 282 4.45 -0.13 -19.43
N TRP A 283 3.16 0.09 -19.67
CA TRP A 283 2.56 0.09 -21.01
C TRP A 283 1.32 0.97 -21.03
N SER A 284 0.64 1.06 -22.16
CA SER A 284 -0.59 1.84 -22.29
C SER A 284 -1.80 0.95 -22.56
N LEU A 285 -2.99 1.40 -22.13
CA LEU A 285 -4.25 1.08 -22.75
C LEU A 285 -4.58 2.18 -23.76
N VAL A 286 -5.05 1.81 -24.93
CA VAL A 286 -5.42 2.75 -25.99
C VAL A 286 -6.85 2.51 -26.45
N ASN A 287 -7.60 3.58 -26.69
CA ASN A 287 -8.94 3.50 -27.22
C ASN A 287 -8.91 3.66 -28.76
N ILE A 288 -9.35 2.62 -29.47
CA ILE A 288 -9.50 2.66 -30.95
C ILE A 288 -10.96 2.74 -31.38
N GLY A 289 -11.89 2.81 -30.44
CA GLY A 289 -13.31 3.02 -30.66
C GLY A 289 -13.69 4.49 -30.72
N THR A 290 -14.95 4.77 -30.45
CA THR A 290 -15.48 6.13 -30.29
C THR A 290 -15.76 6.41 -28.83
N GLU A 291 -16.08 7.66 -28.49
CA GLU A 291 -16.50 8.04 -27.15
C GLU A 291 -17.76 7.26 -26.69
N SER A 292 -18.71 7.01 -27.61
CA SER A 292 -19.94 6.25 -27.33
C SER A 292 -19.76 4.73 -27.33
N GLU A 293 -18.75 4.23 -28.03
CA GLU A 293 -18.42 2.81 -28.13
C GLU A 293 -16.90 2.62 -28.00
N PRO A 294 -16.33 2.80 -26.80
CA PRO A 294 -14.89 2.68 -26.60
C PRO A 294 -14.44 1.22 -26.75
N LYS A 295 -13.27 1.06 -27.39
CA LYS A 295 -12.61 -0.24 -27.57
C LYS A 295 -11.17 -0.14 -27.09
N TRP A 296 -10.95 -0.58 -25.88
CA TRP A 296 -9.64 -0.50 -25.21
C TRP A 296 -8.80 -1.74 -25.46
N TYR A 297 -7.55 -1.50 -25.86
CA TYR A 297 -6.54 -2.54 -26.11
C TYR A 297 -5.24 -2.18 -25.42
N HIS A 298 -4.44 -3.19 -25.08
CA HIS A 298 -3.10 -3.00 -24.57
C HIS A 298 -2.13 -2.62 -25.70
N PHE A 299 -1.23 -1.72 -25.39
CA PHE A 299 -0.21 -1.22 -26.32
C PHE A 299 1.14 -1.16 -25.60
N ASP A 300 2.05 -2.03 -26.00
CA ASP A 300 3.40 -2.12 -25.47
C ASP A 300 4.41 -2.23 -26.61
N SER A 301 5.14 -1.16 -26.89
CA SER A 301 6.17 -1.11 -27.92
C SER A 301 7.57 -1.50 -27.41
N CYS A 302 7.70 -1.94 -26.16
CA CYS A 302 8.96 -2.34 -25.57
C CYS A 302 9.55 -3.58 -26.26
N HIS A 303 10.88 -3.60 -26.42
CA HIS A 303 11.60 -4.77 -26.92
C HIS A 303 11.45 -5.96 -25.96
N LEU A 304 10.76 -6.99 -26.43
CA LEU A 304 10.67 -8.29 -25.75
C LEU A 304 11.56 -9.27 -26.50
N ASN A 305 12.70 -9.61 -25.92
CA ASN A 305 13.88 -10.24 -26.58
C ASN A 305 13.66 -11.58 -27.29
N ASP A 306 12.45 -12.16 -27.28
CA ASP A 306 12.22 -13.52 -27.72
C ASP A 306 10.94 -13.73 -28.54
N ILE A 307 10.31 -12.65 -29.01
CA ILE A 307 9.07 -12.70 -29.77
C ILE A 307 9.19 -11.98 -31.11
N SER A 308 8.61 -12.61 -32.14
CA SER A 308 8.45 -11.99 -33.45
C SER A 308 7.46 -10.83 -33.39
N ARG A 309 7.81 -9.72 -34.03
CA ARG A 309 6.94 -8.53 -34.18
C ARG A 309 5.64 -8.85 -34.96
N PRO A 310 4.56 -8.12 -34.67
CA PRO A 310 4.38 -7.07 -33.67
C PRO A 310 3.72 -7.60 -32.39
N TRP A 311 4.48 -8.05 -31.41
CA TRP A 311 3.96 -8.38 -30.11
C TRP A 311 3.73 -7.09 -29.29
N GLY A 312 2.67 -7.04 -28.47
CA GLY A 312 2.32 -5.86 -27.67
C GLY A 312 1.47 -4.83 -28.40
N PHE A 313 1.20 -5.02 -29.72
CA PHE A 313 0.38 -4.11 -30.51
C PHE A 313 -1.10 -4.49 -30.45
N LEU A 314 -1.92 -3.67 -29.79
CA LEU A 314 -3.38 -3.82 -29.67
C LEU A 314 -3.80 -5.23 -29.18
N MET A 315 -3.25 -5.64 -28.04
CA MET A 315 -3.49 -6.94 -27.46
C MET A 315 -4.74 -6.94 -26.57
N THR A 316 -5.45 -8.07 -26.54
CA THR A 316 -6.53 -8.32 -25.57
C THR A 316 -5.97 -8.81 -24.24
N ASP A 317 -6.80 -8.77 -23.15
CA ASP A 317 -6.45 -9.36 -21.84
C ASP A 317 -6.08 -10.85 -21.99
N GLU A 318 -6.82 -11.61 -22.80
CA GLU A 318 -6.55 -13.03 -23.05
C GLU A 318 -5.17 -13.25 -23.64
N GLN A 319 -4.80 -12.45 -24.65
CA GLN A 319 -3.46 -12.55 -25.28
C GLN A 319 -2.35 -12.23 -24.28
N LEU A 320 -2.51 -11.20 -23.42
CA LEU A 320 -1.53 -10.88 -22.40
C LEU A 320 -1.44 -11.97 -21.31
N THR A 321 -2.56 -12.56 -20.92
CA THR A 321 -2.60 -13.69 -19.96
C THR A 321 -1.85 -14.89 -20.54
N LEU A 322 -2.12 -15.27 -21.79
CA LEU A 322 -1.42 -16.37 -22.44
C LEU A 322 0.09 -16.13 -22.56
N TYR A 323 0.49 -14.90 -22.85
CA TYR A 323 1.90 -14.51 -22.87
C TYR A 323 2.55 -14.65 -21.48
N SER A 324 1.90 -14.13 -20.43
CA SER A 324 2.40 -14.17 -19.07
C SER A 324 2.50 -15.61 -18.55
N ALA A 325 1.53 -16.48 -18.86
CA ALA A 325 1.52 -17.88 -18.46
C ALA A 325 2.68 -18.71 -19.03
N GLN A 326 3.25 -18.28 -20.16
CA GLN A 326 4.37 -18.95 -20.81
C GLN A 326 5.74 -18.48 -20.28
N ARG A 327 5.75 -17.52 -19.34
CA ARG A 327 6.98 -16.91 -18.86
C ARG A 327 7.05 -16.98 -17.34
N ALA A 328 8.19 -17.47 -16.88
CA ALA A 328 8.57 -17.40 -15.48
C ALA A 328 9.62 -16.31 -15.28
N ASN A 329 9.54 -15.59 -14.15
CA ASN A 329 10.62 -14.73 -13.73
C ASN A 329 11.82 -15.55 -13.23
N LYS A 330 12.90 -14.88 -12.79
CA LYS A 330 14.08 -15.51 -12.20
C LYS A 330 13.79 -16.41 -10.99
N ASP A 331 12.66 -16.21 -10.30
CA ASP A 331 12.22 -16.96 -9.13
C ASP A 331 11.22 -18.08 -9.48
N GLY A 332 10.97 -18.30 -10.79
CA GLY A 332 10.07 -19.34 -11.30
C GLY A 332 8.58 -18.99 -11.23
N ILE A 333 8.24 -17.73 -10.95
CA ILE A 333 6.83 -17.25 -10.87
C ILE A 333 6.35 -16.96 -12.28
N THR A 334 5.26 -17.60 -12.70
CA THR A 334 4.53 -17.37 -13.96
C THR A 334 3.39 -16.34 -13.75
N ASP A 335 2.74 -15.93 -14.84
CA ASP A 335 1.56 -15.03 -14.82
C ASP A 335 1.81 -13.62 -14.26
N TYR A 336 3.07 -13.23 -14.10
CA TYR A 336 3.45 -11.94 -13.51
C TYR A 336 3.66 -10.83 -14.52
N PHE A 337 4.06 -11.15 -15.76
CA PHE A 337 4.64 -10.17 -16.70
C PHE A 337 3.70 -9.00 -16.96
N TYR A 338 2.44 -9.27 -17.29
CA TYR A 338 1.39 -8.27 -17.47
C TYR A 338 0.33 -8.31 -16.35
N SER A 339 0.75 -8.60 -15.11
CA SER A 339 -0.17 -8.50 -13.98
C SER A 339 -0.50 -7.04 -13.65
N TYR A 340 -1.78 -6.70 -13.53
CA TYR A 340 -2.23 -5.36 -13.16
C TYR A 340 -3.62 -5.41 -12.51
N ASN A 341 -3.99 -4.36 -11.77
CA ASN A 341 -5.31 -4.29 -11.15
C ASN A 341 -6.37 -3.90 -12.21
N THR A 342 -7.05 -4.89 -12.77
CA THR A 342 -8.02 -4.71 -13.85
C THR A 342 -9.22 -3.86 -13.48
N THR A 343 -9.52 -3.69 -12.17
CA THR A 343 -10.68 -2.91 -11.70
C THR A 343 -10.49 -1.40 -11.81
N LEU A 344 -9.25 -0.95 -11.99
CA LEU A 344 -8.90 0.47 -12.14
C LEU A 344 -9.11 1.00 -13.56
N TYR A 345 -9.43 0.13 -14.52
CA TYR A 345 -9.48 0.47 -15.93
C TYR A 345 -10.82 0.10 -16.56
N PRO A 346 -11.22 0.76 -17.67
CA PRO A 346 -12.42 0.42 -18.44
C PRO A 346 -12.34 -1.02 -18.96
N ALA A 347 -13.48 -1.58 -19.36
CA ALA A 347 -13.53 -2.90 -19.97
C ALA A 347 -12.71 -2.92 -21.28
N ARG A 348 -11.85 -3.94 -21.44
CA ARG A 348 -11.04 -4.13 -22.65
C ARG A 348 -11.82 -4.88 -23.71
N ALA A 349 -11.48 -4.63 -24.96
CA ALA A 349 -12.03 -5.36 -26.10
C ALA A 349 -11.53 -6.82 -26.10
N THR A 350 -12.39 -7.73 -26.54
CA THR A 350 -12.09 -9.17 -26.64
C THR A 350 -11.81 -9.62 -28.08
N GLU A 351 -12.12 -8.75 -29.07
CA GLU A 351 -11.84 -9.03 -30.50
C GLU A 351 -10.33 -8.93 -30.75
N VAL A 352 -9.75 -10.00 -31.26
CA VAL A 352 -8.33 -10.01 -31.63
C VAL A 352 -8.09 -9.17 -32.89
N ILE A 353 -7.22 -8.19 -32.77
CA ILE A 353 -6.78 -7.39 -33.93
C ILE A 353 -5.69 -8.18 -34.65
N THR A 354 -5.97 -8.61 -35.86
CA THR A 354 -4.92 -9.10 -36.76
C THR A 354 -4.04 -7.93 -37.18
N ALA A 355 -2.72 -8.12 -37.17
CA ALA A 355 -1.74 -7.06 -37.43
C ALA A 355 -2.06 -6.30 -38.72
N VAL A 356 -2.25 -4.99 -38.57
CA VAL A 356 -2.40 -4.09 -39.72
C VAL A 356 -0.99 -3.80 -40.21
N TYR A 357 -0.56 -4.45 -41.27
CA TYR A 357 0.60 -4.01 -42.02
C TYR A 357 0.14 -2.90 -42.99
N PRO A 358 0.94 -1.84 -43.17
CA PRO A 358 0.65 -0.82 -44.19
C PRO A 358 0.69 -1.42 -45.58
#